data_f3b30d3414d7068a61eaabddf6cd2395
#
_entry.id   f3b30d3414d7068a61eaabddf6cd2395
#
_cell.length_a   1.000
_cell.length_b   1.000
_cell.length_c   1.000
_cell.angle_alpha   90.00
_cell.angle_beta   90.00
_cell.angle_gamma   90.00
#
_symmetry.space_group_name_H-M   'P 1'
#
loop_
_entity.id
_entity.type
_entity.pdbx_description
1 polymer ?
#
loop_
_entity_poly.entity_id
_entity_poly.type
_entity_poly.pdbx_seq_one_letter_code
_entity_poly.pdbx_strand_id
1 'polypeptide(L)'
;MVGITSFGAYVPRLRLQRKAIVDAHVWADPGLAGKARGERSMCNWDEDPVTMGVEAARACLNSSESAPGGIYFASTSAPFADRQNAGILAGALGLPEEIASVDITASQKAGTGALLQAIGGVGGGLYEEALVVASDKRRTKAASPGELAYGDGAAAMTIGSSETLVDFVAAHSATVDFIDHFRGSGEDFDYTW
;
A
#
# COMPACT_ATOMS: atom_id res chain seq x y z
N MET A 1 12.77 -20.45 9.63
CA MET A 1 12.66 -19.03 10.11
C MET A 1 11.43 -18.43 9.50
N VAL A 2 10.83 -17.42 10.13
CA VAL A 2 9.71 -16.68 9.52
C VAL A 2 10.29 -15.70 8.50
N GLY A 3 9.61 -15.54 7.36
CA GLY A 3 10.05 -14.66 6.31
C GLY A 3 9.02 -14.49 5.18
N ILE A 4 9.43 -13.88 4.09
CA ILE A 4 8.60 -13.70 2.89
C ILE A 4 8.67 -14.99 2.08
N THR A 5 7.52 -15.59 1.78
CA THR A 5 7.41 -16.82 0.98
C THR A 5 7.03 -16.55 -0.48
N SER A 6 6.28 -15.47 -0.73
CA SER A 6 5.91 -15.01 -2.06
C SER A 6 5.71 -13.50 -2.09
N PHE A 7 5.69 -12.92 -3.28
CA PHE A 7 5.36 -11.50 -3.47
C PHE A 7 4.67 -11.26 -4.81
N GLY A 8 3.92 -10.18 -4.88
CA GLY A 8 3.26 -9.68 -6.09
C GLY A 8 3.15 -8.17 -6.08
N ALA A 9 2.94 -7.58 -7.22
CA ALA A 9 2.77 -6.15 -7.36
C ALA A 9 1.78 -5.81 -8.47
N TYR A 10 1.12 -4.67 -8.32
CA TYR A 10 0.30 -4.08 -9.35
C TYR A 10 0.63 -2.60 -9.53
N VAL A 11 0.91 -2.20 -10.75
CA VAL A 11 1.12 -0.81 -11.13
C VAL A 11 0.09 -0.46 -12.20
N PRO A 12 -0.80 0.52 -11.96
CA PRO A 12 -1.80 0.96 -12.93
C PRO A 12 -1.20 1.20 -14.31
N ARG A 13 -1.96 0.93 -15.33
CA ARG A 13 -1.47 1.00 -16.73
C ARG A 13 -1.26 2.44 -17.21
N LEU A 14 -2.05 3.40 -16.69
CA LEU A 14 -1.95 4.79 -17.08
C LEU A 14 -0.69 5.46 -16.54
N ARG A 15 -0.16 6.39 -17.30
CA ARG A 15 1.00 7.22 -16.95
C ARG A 15 0.67 8.68 -17.15
N LEU A 16 0.90 9.47 -16.11
CA LEU A 16 0.82 10.92 -16.18
C LEU A 16 2.23 11.50 -16.35
N GLN A 17 2.46 12.16 -17.48
CA GLN A 17 3.73 12.84 -17.73
C GLN A 17 3.88 14.02 -16.78
N ARG A 18 4.98 14.09 -16.01
CA ARG A 18 5.24 15.22 -15.09
C ARG A 18 5.28 16.56 -15.83
N LYS A 19 5.70 16.54 -17.09
CA LYS A 19 5.64 17.73 -17.96
C LYS A 19 4.22 18.30 -18.08
N ALA A 20 3.19 17.49 -18.18
CA ALA A 20 1.81 17.96 -18.25
C ALA A 20 1.38 18.70 -16.98
N ILE A 21 1.81 18.21 -15.80
CA ILE A 21 1.57 18.87 -14.51
C ILE A 21 2.31 20.22 -14.48
N VAL A 22 3.59 20.19 -14.85
CA VAL A 22 4.42 21.42 -14.85
C VAL A 22 3.87 22.46 -15.81
N ASP A 23 3.53 22.11 -17.04
CA ASP A 23 2.98 23.04 -18.03
C ASP A 23 1.67 23.70 -17.55
N ALA A 24 0.85 22.97 -16.78
CA ALA A 24 -0.39 23.50 -16.22
C ALA A 24 -0.15 24.51 -15.08
N HIS A 25 0.98 24.44 -14.37
CA HIS A 25 1.18 25.17 -13.11
C HIS A 25 2.41 26.09 -13.10
N VAL A 26 3.34 25.98 -14.05
CA VAL A 26 4.59 26.76 -14.08
C VAL A 26 4.38 28.29 -14.14
N TRP A 27 3.25 28.72 -14.63
CA TRP A 27 2.86 30.13 -14.65
C TRP A 27 2.62 30.70 -13.22
N ALA A 28 2.16 29.85 -12.28
CA ALA A 28 1.93 30.23 -10.88
C ALA A 28 3.15 29.93 -10.00
N ASP A 29 3.89 28.86 -10.31
CA ASP A 29 5.14 28.48 -9.63
C ASP A 29 6.24 28.14 -10.66
N PRO A 30 7.06 29.13 -11.05
CA PRO A 30 8.18 28.91 -11.97
C PRO A 30 9.23 27.89 -11.47
N GLY A 31 9.28 27.61 -10.16
CA GLY A 31 10.17 26.62 -9.56
C GLY A 31 9.88 25.17 -10.01
N LEU A 32 8.70 24.92 -10.57
CA LEU A 32 8.34 23.63 -11.12
C LEU A 32 9.07 23.27 -12.42
N ALA A 33 9.61 24.24 -13.17
CA ALA A 33 10.19 24.01 -14.49
C ALA A 33 11.27 22.91 -14.51
N GLY A 34 12.08 22.81 -13.45
CA GLY A 34 13.11 21.78 -13.29
C GLY A 34 12.58 20.36 -12.97
N LYS A 35 11.28 20.20 -12.71
CA LYS A 35 10.66 18.93 -12.24
C LYS A 35 9.88 18.21 -13.34
N ALA A 36 9.92 18.69 -14.58
CA ALA A 36 9.11 18.17 -15.71
C ALA A 36 9.53 16.77 -16.22
N ARG A 37 10.66 16.23 -15.76
CA ARG A 37 11.20 14.97 -16.29
C ARG A 37 10.50 13.73 -15.71
N GLY A 38 10.17 12.78 -16.58
CA GLY A 38 9.63 11.48 -16.23
C GLY A 38 8.10 11.48 -16.08
N GLU A 39 7.59 10.38 -15.60
CA GLU A 39 6.16 10.12 -15.45
C GLU A 39 5.86 9.48 -14.10
N ARG A 40 4.60 9.45 -13.71
CA ARG A 40 4.11 8.66 -12.57
C ARG A 40 2.99 7.73 -12.99
N SER A 41 2.83 6.61 -12.29
CA SER A 41 1.66 5.76 -12.43
C SER A 41 0.40 6.49 -11.96
N MET A 42 -0.71 6.24 -12.62
CA MET A 42 -1.99 6.85 -12.33
C MET A 42 -3.10 5.83 -12.47
N CYS A 43 -3.92 5.69 -11.44
CA CYS A 43 -5.13 4.90 -11.48
C CYS A 43 -6.05 5.34 -12.60
N ASN A 44 -6.74 4.39 -13.23
CA ASN A 44 -7.93 4.68 -13.99
C ASN A 44 -9.06 5.13 -13.02
N TRP A 45 -10.16 5.63 -13.56
CA TRP A 45 -11.28 6.14 -12.75
C TRP A 45 -11.98 5.03 -11.94
N ASP A 46 -11.92 3.78 -12.40
CA ASP A 46 -12.48 2.58 -11.77
C ASP A 46 -11.48 1.81 -10.88
N GLU A 47 -10.25 2.31 -10.75
CA GLU A 47 -9.23 1.73 -9.87
C GLU A 47 -9.14 2.50 -8.54
N ASP A 48 -8.99 1.77 -7.45
CA ASP A 48 -8.77 2.26 -6.10
C ASP A 48 -7.77 1.38 -5.33
N PRO A 49 -7.37 1.75 -4.08
CA PRO A 49 -6.44 0.94 -3.32
C PRO A 49 -6.89 -0.51 -3.08
N VAL A 50 -8.20 -0.77 -2.98
CA VAL A 50 -8.72 -2.13 -2.78
C VAL A 50 -8.58 -2.94 -4.07
N THR A 51 -9.01 -2.40 -5.21
CA THR A 51 -8.93 -3.10 -6.50
C THR A 51 -7.49 -3.36 -6.93
N MET A 52 -6.58 -2.38 -6.75
CA MET A 52 -5.14 -2.58 -6.98
C MET A 52 -4.55 -3.63 -6.03
N GLY A 53 -4.97 -3.60 -4.75
CA GLY A 53 -4.56 -4.57 -3.74
C GLY A 53 -4.95 -6.00 -4.10
N VAL A 54 -6.16 -6.20 -4.63
CA VAL A 54 -6.63 -7.51 -5.12
C VAL A 54 -5.73 -8.03 -6.25
N GLU A 55 -5.38 -7.19 -7.22
CA GLU A 55 -4.51 -7.62 -8.32
C GLU A 55 -3.09 -7.95 -7.87
N ALA A 56 -2.51 -7.16 -6.97
CA ALA A 56 -1.21 -7.46 -6.37
C ALA A 56 -1.24 -8.77 -5.56
N ALA A 57 -2.32 -8.99 -4.79
CA ALA A 57 -2.51 -10.20 -4.01
C ALA A 57 -2.71 -11.44 -4.90
N ARG A 58 -3.47 -11.34 -5.99
CA ARG A 58 -3.60 -12.43 -6.99
C ARG A 58 -2.25 -12.83 -7.57
N ALA A 59 -1.44 -11.83 -7.95
CA ALA A 59 -0.08 -12.11 -8.45
C ALA A 59 0.79 -12.80 -7.39
N CYS A 60 0.65 -12.41 -6.12
CA CYS A 60 1.36 -13.02 -4.99
C CYS A 60 0.90 -14.47 -4.74
N LEU A 61 -0.42 -14.70 -4.69
CA LEU A 61 -1.01 -15.99 -4.34
C LEU A 61 -0.95 -17.05 -5.46
N ASN A 62 -0.67 -16.66 -6.70
CA ASN A 62 -0.58 -17.60 -7.82
C ASN A 62 0.47 -18.71 -7.63
N SER A 63 1.43 -18.51 -6.73
CA SER A 63 2.47 -19.47 -6.36
C SER A 63 2.22 -20.17 -5.01
N SER A 64 1.15 -19.83 -4.30
CA SER A 64 0.82 -20.44 -3.00
C SER A 64 -0.14 -21.62 -3.18
N GLU A 65 0.15 -22.74 -2.50
CA GLU A 65 -0.70 -23.92 -2.48
C GLU A 65 -1.77 -23.87 -1.36
N SER A 66 -1.62 -22.94 -0.39
CA SER A 66 -2.49 -22.81 0.77
C SER A 66 -3.09 -21.40 0.88
N ALA A 67 -4.29 -21.32 1.44
CA ALA A 67 -4.91 -20.04 1.79
C ALA A 67 -4.25 -19.46 3.06
N PRO A 68 -3.94 -18.15 3.09
CA PRO A 68 -3.42 -17.51 4.29
C PRO A 68 -4.48 -17.52 5.43
N GLY A 69 -4.04 -17.72 6.66
CA GLY A 69 -4.89 -17.63 7.86
C GLY A 69 -5.11 -16.20 8.35
N GLY A 70 -4.35 -15.22 7.85
CA GLY A 70 -4.49 -13.80 8.17
C GLY A 70 -4.25 -12.88 6.97
N ILE A 71 -5.01 -11.79 6.88
CA ILE A 71 -4.82 -10.73 5.88
C ILE A 71 -4.68 -9.36 6.55
N TYR A 72 -3.62 -8.64 6.22
CA TYR A 72 -3.30 -7.30 6.68
C TYR A 72 -3.32 -6.33 5.49
N PHE A 73 -4.28 -5.42 5.47
CA PHE A 73 -4.36 -4.39 4.44
C PHE A 73 -3.82 -3.07 4.97
N ALA A 74 -2.77 -2.57 4.35
CA ALA A 74 -2.11 -1.30 4.69
C ALA A 74 -2.39 -0.24 3.64
N SER A 75 -3.02 0.86 4.03
CA SER A 75 -3.32 1.99 3.14
C SER A 75 -3.50 3.28 3.92
N THR A 76 -3.06 4.40 3.35
CA THR A 76 -3.39 5.75 3.84
C THR A 76 -4.52 6.40 3.03
N SER A 77 -5.01 5.71 2.00
CA SER A 77 -6.04 6.20 1.07
C SER A 77 -7.12 5.16 0.78
N ALA A 78 -7.35 4.24 1.73
CA ALA A 78 -8.41 3.23 1.65
C ALA A 78 -9.78 3.90 1.41
N PRO A 79 -10.66 3.30 0.58
CA PRO A 79 -11.94 3.92 0.22
C PRO A 79 -12.93 4.01 1.38
N PHE A 80 -12.83 3.15 2.39
CA PHE A 80 -13.74 3.12 3.52
C PHE A 80 -13.02 3.45 4.83
N ALA A 81 -13.55 4.44 5.56
CA ALA A 81 -13.05 4.82 6.87
C ALA A 81 -13.64 3.96 8.00
N ASP A 82 -14.87 3.47 7.83
CA ASP A 82 -15.63 2.65 8.80
C ASP A 82 -16.28 1.43 8.13
N ARG A 83 -15.52 0.77 7.30
CA ARG A 83 -15.80 -0.57 6.76
C ARG A 83 -14.46 -1.24 6.53
N GLN A 84 -14.32 -2.47 6.99
CA GLN A 84 -13.06 -3.19 6.85
C GLN A 84 -12.71 -3.45 5.38
N ASN A 85 -11.66 -2.80 4.90
CA ASN A 85 -11.18 -2.94 3.53
C ASN A 85 -10.51 -4.30 3.31
N ALA A 86 -9.77 -4.81 4.30
CA ALA A 86 -9.18 -6.15 4.27
C ALA A 86 -10.22 -7.25 4.06
N GLY A 87 -11.41 -7.12 4.64
CA GLY A 87 -12.51 -8.05 4.43
C GLY A 87 -13.04 -8.03 2.99
N ILE A 88 -13.03 -6.86 2.33
CA ILE A 88 -13.40 -6.75 0.91
C ILE A 88 -12.37 -7.45 0.03
N LEU A 89 -11.07 -7.27 0.34
CA LEU A 89 -10.00 -7.99 -0.36
C LEU A 89 -10.15 -9.51 -0.18
N ALA A 90 -10.37 -9.98 1.04
CA ALA A 90 -10.56 -11.41 1.33
C ALA A 90 -11.71 -12.00 0.50
N GLY A 91 -12.87 -11.34 0.47
CA GLY A 91 -14.00 -11.75 -0.34
C GLY A 91 -13.71 -11.74 -1.85
N ALA A 92 -13.03 -10.71 -2.37
CA ALA A 92 -12.66 -10.62 -3.79
C ALA A 92 -11.61 -11.66 -4.22
N LEU A 93 -10.81 -12.14 -3.28
CA LEU A 93 -9.81 -13.20 -3.47
C LEU A 93 -10.39 -14.61 -3.27
N GLY A 94 -11.63 -14.71 -2.78
CA GLY A 94 -12.27 -16.01 -2.45
C GLY A 94 -11.60 -16.71 -1.28
N LEU A 95 -11.02 -15.96 -0.33
CA LEU A 95 -10.40 -16.52 0.86
C LEU A 95 -11.47 -17.06 1.84
N PRO A 96 -11.13 -18.04 2.71
CA PRO A 96 -12.05 -18.59 3.69
C PRO A 96 -12.64 -17.51 4.64
N GLU A 97 -13.87 -17.72 5.12
CA GLU A 97 -14.54 -16.78 6.06
C GLU A 97 -13.85 -16.72 7.43
N GLU A 98 -13.13 -17.78 7.80
CA GLU A 98 -12.40 -17.88 9.06
C GLU A 98 -11.09 -17.07 9.09
N ILE A 99 -10.73 -16.41 7.97
CA ILE A 99 -9.49 -15.62 7.92
C ILE A 99 -9.52 -14.43 8.88
N ALA A 100 -8.47 -14.25 9.66
CA ALA A 100 -8.28 -13.06 10.46
C ALA A 100 -7.95 -11.86 9.53
N SER A 101 -8.66 -10.73 9.67
CA SER A 101 -8.48 -9.57 8.79
C SER A 101 -8.31 -8.27 9.57
N VAL A 102 -7.37 -7.42 9.14
CA VAL A 102 -7.02 -6.14 9.79
C VAL A 102 -6.68 -5.08 8.76
N ASP A 103 -7.25 -3.87 8.93
CA ASP A 103 -6.81 -2.66 8.24
C ASP A 103 -5.77 -1.91 9.08
N ILE A 104 -4.68 -1.47 8.44
CA ILE A 104 -3.62 -0.68 9.06
C ILE A 104 -3.48 0.63 8.29
N THR A 105 -3.69 1.73 9.00
CA THR A 105 -3.75 3.08 8.39
C THR A 105 -3.13 4.14 9.30
N ALA A 106 -3.38 5.41 9.01
CA ALA A 106 -2.96 6.58 9.77
C ALA A 106 -1.45 6.84 9.83
N SER A 107 -0.66 6.17 8.99
CA SER A 107 0.78 6.42 8.89
C SER A 107 1.31 5.96 7.54
N GLN A 108 2.26 6.70 6.96
CA GLN A 108 3.04 6.21 5.80
C GLN A 108 3.86 4.96 6.13
N LYS A 109 4.01 4.64 7.41
CA LYS A 109 4.65 3.42 7.92
C LYS A 109 3.68 2.22 7.99
N ALA A 110 2.42 2.37 7.54
CA ALA A 110 1.40 1.34 7.62
C ALA A 110 1.85 0.01 7.00
N GLY A 111 2.46 0.03 5.81
CA GLY A 111 2.98 -1.19 5.16
C GLY A 111 4.04 -1.91 5.99
N THR A 112 5.01 -1.19 6.54
CA THR A 112 6.02 -1.78 7.44
C THR A 112 5.38 -2.30 8.73
N GLY A 113 4.40 -1.58 9.28
CA GLY A 113 3.64 -2.00 10.45
C GLY A 113 2.87 -3.30 10.20
N ALA A 114 2.20 -3.42 9.06
CA ALA A 114 1.52 -4.63 8.62
C ALA A 114 2.47 -5.82 8.50
N LEU A 115 3.63 -5.61 7.87
CA LEU A 115 4.65 -6.63 7.72
C LEU A 115 5.15 -7.16 9.08
N LEU A 116 5.46 -6.28 10.02
CA LEU A 116 5.93 -6.68 11.35
C LEU A 116 4.85 -7.40 12.15
N GLN A 117 3.58 -7.00 12.03
CA GLN A 117 2.46 -7.70 12.68
C GLN A 117 2.24 -9.09 12.08
N ALA A 118 2.31 -9.24 10.75
CA ALA A 118 2.20 -10.54 10.09
C ALA A 118 3.35 -11.48 10.52
N ILE A 119 4.60 -10.98 10.55
CA ILE A 119 5.76 -11.74 11.05
C ILE A 119 5.53 -12.18 12.51
N GLY A 120 5.02 -11.27 13.36
CA GLY A 120 4.68 -11.59 14.75
C GLY A 120 3.56 -12.62 14.88
N GLY A 121 2.52 -12.53 14.03
CA GLY A 121 1.41 -13.47 14.00
C GLY A 121 1.84 -14.88 13.60
N VAL A 122 2.62 -15.01 12.53
CA VAL A 122 3.19 -16.30 12.09
C VAL A 122 4.19 -16.83 13.11
N GLY A 123 5.12 -15.99 13.59
CA GLY A 123 6.11 -16.37 14.60
C GLY A 123 5.49 -16.77 15.95
N GLY A 124 4.34 -16.19 16.29
CA GLY A 124 3.56 -16.53 17.49
C GLY A 124 2.60 -17.71 17.30
N GLY A 125 2.52 -18.28 16.10
CA GLY A 125 1.68 -19.45 15.81
C GLY A 125 0.18 -19.15 15.71
N LEU A 126 -0.22 -17.91 15.44
CA LEU A 126 -1.62 -17.57 15.18
C LEU A 126 -2.11 -18.17 13.86
N TYR A 127 -1.25 -18.23 12.87
CA TYR A 127 -1.47 -18.85 11.55
C TYR A 127 -0.16 -19.34 10.96
N GLU A 128 -0.23 -20.30 10.04
CA GLU A 128 0.95 -20.81 9.32
C GLU A 128 1.46 -19.81 8.29
N GLU A 129 0.55 -19.09 7.64
CA GLU A 129 0.84 -18.07 6.64
C GLU A 129 -0.10 -16.86 6.77
N ALA A 130 0.42 -15.67 6.50
CA ALA A 130 -0.32 -14.41 6.47
C ALA A 130 -0.06 -13.65 5.17
N LEU A 131 -1.09 -13.00 4.63
CA LEU A 131 -1.02 -12.11 3.47
C LEU A 131 -0.94 -10.66 3.94
N VAL A 132 0.06 -9.94 3.49
CA VAL A 132 0.20 -8.49 3.67
C VAL A 132 -0.02 -7.81 2.32
N VAL A 133 -0.93 -6.85 2.27
CA VAL A 133 -1.22 -6.05 1.07
C VAL A 133 -1.04 -4.58 1.42
N ALA A 134 -0.21 -3.87 0.68
CA ALA A 134 -0.03 -2.42 0.79
C ALA A 134 -0.44 -1.75 -0.52
N SER A 135 -1.34 -0.77 -0.46
CA SER A 135 -1.87 -0.12 -1.66
C SER A 135 -2.30 1.31 -1.38
N ASP A 136 -1.90 2.24 -2.24
CA ASP A 136 -2.28 3.64 -2.12
C ASP A 136 -2.60 4.31 -3.47
N LYS A 137 -3.61 5.19 -3.42
CA LYS A 137 -4.00 6.16 -4.44
C LYS A 137 -4.15 7.51 -3.74
N ARG A 138 -3.04 8.19 -3.51
CA ARG A 138 -3.03 9.41 -2.69
C ARG A 138 -3.51 10.63 -3.47
N ARG A 139 -4.43 11.39 -2.85
CA ARG A 139 -4.86 12.69 -3.37
C ARG A 139 -3.93 13.78 -2.89
N THR A 140 -3.48 14.60 -3.83
CA THR A 140 -2.58 15.71 -3.58
C THR A 140 -3.15 17.00 -4.15
N LYS A 141 -2.83 18.13 -3.52
CA LYS A 141 -3.18 19.45 -4.09
C LYS A 141 -2.45 19.65 -5.41
N ALA A 142 -3.11 20.33 -6.34
CA ALA A 142 -2.51 20.77 -7.59
C ALA A 142 -1.23 21.56 -7.33
N ALA A 143 -0.19 21.32 -8.13
CA ALA A 143 1.15 21.92 -8.03
C ALA A 143 1.92 21.56 -6.74
N SER A 144 1.39 20.72 -5.84
CA SER A 144 2.11 20.30 -4.64
C SER A 144 3.29 19.37 -4.99
N PRO A 145 4.32 19.27 -4.14
CA PRO A 145 5.39 18.29 -4.31
C PRO A 145 4.85 16.85 -4.45
N GLY A 146 3.77 16.50 -3.74
CA GLY A 146 3.14 15.18 -3.79
C GLY A 146 2.54 14.86 -5.17
N GLU A 147 1.96 15.83 -5.86
CA GLU A 147 1.39 15.62 -7.20
C GLU A 147 2.46 15.17 -8.21
N LEU A 148 3.69 15.65 -8.05
CA LEU A 148 4.81 15.27 -8.90
C LEU A 148 5.50 13.97 -8.46
N ALA A 149 5.46 13.67 -7.16
CA ALA A 149 6.23 12.57 -6.58
C ALA A 149 5.45 11.27 -6.45
N TYR A 150 4.16 11.33 -6.03
CA TYR A 150 3.41 10.12 -5.73
C TYR A 150 2.89 9.43 -6.99
N GLY A 151 3.12 8.12 -7.09
CA GLY A 151 2.48 7.24 -8.05
C GLY A 151 1.53 6.28 -7.35
N ASP A 152 0.48 5.86 -8.04
CA ASP A 152 -0.48 4.88 -7.53
C ASP A 152 0.05 3.48 -7.76
N GLY A 153 -0.24 2.54 -6.84
CA GLY A 153 0.18 1.16 -6.96
C GLY A 153 -0.12 0.32 -5.73
N ALA A 154 0.10 -0.98 -5.87
CA ALA A 154 -0.05 -1.96 -4.80
C ALA A 154 1.08 -2.99 -4.82
N ALA A 155 1.38 -3.54 -3.65
CA ALA A 155 2.25 -4.70 -3.47
C ALA A 155 1.62 -5.65 -2.46
N ALA A 156 1.89 -6.94 -2.63
CA ALA A 156 1.47 -7.97 -1.70
C ALA A 156 2.63 -8.92 -1.41
N MET A 157 2.63 -9.49 -0.21
CA MET A 157 3.61 -10.47 0.25
C MET A 157 2.92 -11.52 1.12
N THR A 158 3.26 -12.79 0.95
CA THR A 158 2.94 -13.80 1.94
C THR A 158 4.09 -13.97 2.92
N ILE A 159 3.73 -14.14 4.18
CA ILE A 159 4.65 -14.34 5.31
C ILE A 159 4.41 -15.72 5.87
N GLY A 160 5.43 -16.53 5.91
CA GLY A 160 5.36 -17.91 6.39
C GLY A 160 6.68 -18.37 6.98
N SER A 161 6.77 -19.65 7.34
CA SER A 161 7.99 -20.27 7.89
C SER A 161 8.56 -21.39 7.02
N SER A 162 7.88 -21.73 5.93
CA SER A 162 8.27 -22.74 4.95
C SER A 162 8.72 -22.10 3.64
N GLU A 163 9.82 -22.55 3.07
CA GLU A 163 10.34 -22.13 1.76
C GLU A 163 10.44 -20.60 1.58
N THR A 164 11.02 -19.92 2.56
CA THR A 164 11.18 -18.47 2.54
C THR A 164 12.12 -18.00 1.42
N LEU A 165 11.69 -17.02 0.66
CA LEU A 165 12.53 -16.30 -0.31
C LEU A 165 13.48 -15.33 0.41
N VAL A 166 13.02 -14.74 1.51
CA VAL A 166 13.74 -13.78 2.33
C VAL A 166 13.42 -14.03 3.79
N ASP A 167 14.42 -14.34 4.58
CA ASP A 167 14.29 -14.55 6.02
C ASP A 167 14.19 -13.23 6.78
N PHE A 168 13.34 -13.19 7.81
CA PHE A 168 13.33 -12.10 8.77
C PHE A 168 14.48 -12.27 9.76
N VAL A 169 15.38 -11.31 9.80
CA VAL A 169 16.56 -11.34 10.70
C VAL A 169 16.29 -10.57 11.99
N ALA A 170 15.89 -9.31 11.87
CA ALA A 170 15.60 -8.44 13.01
C ALA A 170 14.83 -7.19 12.59
N ALA A 171 14.20 -6.52 13.56
CA ALA A 171 13.61 -5.20 13.38
C ALA A 171 14.10 -4.24 14.47
N HIS A 172 14.24 -2.97 14.08
CA HIS A 172 14.42 -1.87 15.01
C HIS A 172 13.38 -0.79 14.68
N SER A 173 12.76 -0.22 15.71
CA SER A 173 11.77 0.83 15.55
C SER A 173 12.07 2.01 16.46
N ALA A 174 11.93 3.22 15.92
CA ALA A 174 11.92 4.45 16.70
C ALA A 174 10.58 5.17 16.44
N THR A 175 9.96 5.68 17.48
CA THR A 175 8.76 6.50 17.41
C THR A 175 9.12 7.92 17.80
N VAL A 176 9.03 8.81 16.81
CA VAL A 176 9.26 10.24 17.00
C VAL A 176 8.07 10.97 16.40
N ASP A 177 7.48 11.88 17.17
CA ASP A 177 6.42 12.77 16.65
C ASP A 177 7.07 13.85 15.78
N PHE A 178 7.17 13.54 14.49
CA PHE A 178 7.70 14.44 13.46
C PHE A 178 6.65 14.64 12.37
N ILE A 179 6.22 15.87 12.18
CA ILE A 179 5.18 16.22 11.22
C ILE A 179 5.83 16.77 9.97
N ASP A 180 5.95 15.96 8.92
CA ASP A 180 6.33 16.41 7.58
C ASP A 180 5.11 16.57 6.66
N HIS A 181 4.10 15.76 6.88
CA HIS A 181 2.80 15.83 6.21
C HIS A 181 1.72 15.26 7.11
N PHE A 182 0.49 15.68 6.89
CA PHE A 182 -0.68 15.14 7.58
C PHE A 182 -1.95 15.32 6.74
N ARG A 183 -2.97 14.56 7.08
CA ARG A 183 -4.32 14.73 6.58
C ARG A 183 -5.30 14.49 7.72
N GLY A 184 -6.07 15.52 8.07
CA GLY A 184 -7.12 15.43 9.07
C GLY A 184 -8.32 14.59 8.59
N SER A 185 -9.16 14.18 9.54
CA SER A 185 -10.42 13.52 9.21
C SER A 185 -11.32 14.45 8.40
N GLY A 186 -11.87 13.98 7.28
CA GLY A 186 -12.69 14.76 6.37
C GLY A 186 -11.93 15.65 5.38
N GLU A 187 -10.61 15.64 5.42
CA GLU A 187 -9.78 16.35 4.45
C GLU A 187 -9.55 15.50 3.19
N ASP A 188 -9.63 16.15 2.02
CA ASP A 188 -9.42 15.47 0.73
C ASP A 188 -7.96 15.33 0.34
N PHE A 189 -7.09 16.23 0.80
CA PHE A 189 -5.71 16.35 0.35
C PHE A 189 -4.72 16.30 1.50
N ASP A 190 -3.54 15.77 1.19
CA ASP A 190 -2.41 15.84 2.11
C ASP A 190 -1.88 17.27 2.22
N TYR A 191 -1.54 17.68 3.44
CA TYR A 191 -0.82 18.90 3.75
C TYR A 191 0.64 18.56 4.03
N THR A 192 1.53 19.44 3.60
CA THR A 192 2.97 19.39 3.91
C THR A 192 3.38 20.68 4.60
N TRP A 193 4.37 20.59 5.48
CA TRP A 193 5.04 21.75 6.05
C TRP A 193 6.09 22.31 5.09
#